data_4c5112b93302b65e62c3e5e19645cbf7
#
_entry.id   4c5112b93302b65e62c3e5e19645cbf7
#
_cell.length_a   1.000
_cell.length_b   1.000
_cell.length_c   1.000
_cell.angle_alpha   90.00
_cell.angle_beta   90.00
_cell.angle_gamma   90.00
#
_symmetry.space_group_name_H-M   'P 1'
#
loop_
_entity.id
_entity.type
_entity.pdbx_description
1 polymer ?
#
loop_
_entity_poly.entity_id
_entity_poly.type
_entity_poly.pdbx_seq_one_letter_code
_entity_poly.pdbx_strand_id
1 'polypeptide(L)' 'MSSRAQNEQKFGSWDDLPDGGRRYRRSLAGRTGWSACYFKEVNAAETTLRFWQEIYDDMGRITEIHEKYPVDKGHRKV' A
#
# COMPACT_ATOMS: atom_id res chain seq x y z
N MET A 1 13.82 -3.48 10.03
CA MET A 1 13.37 -2.14 9.59
C MET A 1 13.84 -1.90 8.17
N SER A 2 12.94 -1.52 7.26
CA SER A 2 13.31 -1.24 5.87
C SER A 2 13.96 0.14 5.77
N SER A 3 14.99 0.28 4.95
CA SER A 3 15.55 1.59 4.62
C SER A 3 14.71 2.26 3.55
N ARG A 4 14.91 3.59 3.37
CA ARG A 4 14.25 4.34 2.30
C ARG A 4 14.58 3.76 0.92
N ALA A 5 15.86 3.44 0.67
CA ALA A 5 16.28 2.86 -0.61
C ALA A 5 15.62 1.51 -0.87
N GLN A 6 15.51 0.66 0.14
CA GLN A 6 14.84 -0.63 0.01
C GLN A 6 13.36 -0.46 -0.30
N ASN A 7 12.67 0.47 0.37
CA ASN A 7 11.26 0.75 0.10
C ASN A 7 11.05 1.31 -1.31
N GLU A 8 11.90 2.22 -1.76
CA GLU A 8 11.84 2.77 -3.13
C GLU A 8 11.98 1.67 -4.17
N GLN A 9 12.92 0.76 -3.97
CA GLN A 9 13.14 -0.36 -4.88
C GLN A 9 11.97 -1.34 -4.87
N LYS A 10 11.43 -1.64 -3.70
CA LYS A 10 10.36 -2.63 -3.54
C LYS A 10 9.02 -2.13 -4.11
N PHE A 11 8.68 -0.86 -3.86
CA PHE A 11 7.37 -0.32 -4.25
C PHE A 11 7.40 0.37 -5.60
N GLY A 12 8.43 1.09 -5.93
CA GLY A 12 8.60 1.76 -7.23
C GLY A 12 7.89 3.09 -7.37
N SER A 13 6.89 3.37 -6.55
CA SER A 13 6.14 4.63 -6.55
C SER A 13 5.86 5.07 -5.13
N TRP A 14 5.80 6.38 -4.90
CA TRP A 14 5.45 6.92 -3.59
C TRP A 14 5.02 8.38 -3.68
N ASP A 15 4.33 8.83 -2.63
CA ASP A 15 3.99 10.23 -2.43
C ASP A 15 4.66 10.71 -1.15
N ASP A 16 5.28 11.89 -1.19
CA ASP A 16 5.83 12.50 0.01
C ASP A 16 4.70 13.17 0.79
N LEU A 17 4.72 12.95 2.12
CA LEU A 17 3.70 13.50 3.01
C LEU A 17 4.22 14.77 3.68
N PRO A 18 3.33 15.69 4.11
CA PRO A 18 3.73 16.99 4.67
C PRO A 18 4.61 16.90 5.92
N ASP A 19 4.51 15.80 6.68
CA ASP A 19 5.28 15.60 7.91
C ASP A 19 6.67 14.97 7.68
N GLY A 20 7.09 14.84 6.42
CA GLY A 20 8.36 14.20 6.05
C GLY A 20 8.26 12.69 5.88
N GLY A 21 7.10 12.11 6.13
CA GLY A 21 6.84 10.69 5.85
C GLY A 21 6.56 10.44 4.38
N ARG A 22 6.24 9.19 4.07
CA ARG A 22 5.90 8.75 2.70
C ARG A 22 4.80 7.73 2.71
N ARG A 23 4.06 7.70 1.59
CA ARG A 23 3.14 6.60 1.28
C ARG A 23 3.65 5.90 0.03
N TYR A 24 4.23 4.72 0.20
CA TYR A 24 4.67 3.90 -0.91
C TYR A 24 3.51 3.14 -1.52
N ARG A 25 3.56 2.93 -2.85
CA ARG A 25 2.53 2.22 -3.61
C ARG A 25 3.16 1.20 -4.55
N ARG A 26 2.49 0.06 -4.69
CA ARG A 26 2.83 -0.93 -5.71
C ARG A 26 1.53 -1.51 -6.27
N SER A 27 1.31 -1.31 -7.57
CA SER A 27 0.13 -1.83 -8.26
C SER A 27 0.46 -3.14 -8.94
N LEU A 28 -0.48 -4.08 -8.90
CA LEU A 28 -0.36 -5.38 -9.54
C LEU A 28 -1.63 -5.64 -10.34
N ALA A 29 -1.45 -6.06 -11.63
CA ALA A 29 -2.59 -6.48 -12.44
C ALA A 29 -3.06 -7.86 -11.95
N GLY A 30 -4.37 -8.02 -11.83
CA GLY A 30 -5.03 -9.28 -11.52
C GLY A 30 -5.62 -9.93 -12.75
N ARG A 31 -6.58 -10.83 -12.54
CA ARG A 31 -7.31 -11.51 -13.61
C ARG A 31 -8.48 -10.67 -14.06
N THR A 32 -8.85 -10.80 -15.33
CA THR A 32 -10.07 -10.22 -15.91
C THR A 32 -10.24 -8.73 -15.66
N GLY A 33 -9.14 -7.98 -15.71
CA GLY A 33 -9.15 -6.52 -15.53
C GLY A 33 -9.15 -6.07 -14.08
N TRP A 34 -9.18 -6.98 -13.11
CA TRP A 34 -9.04 -6.64 -11.70
C TRP A 34 -7.59 -6.28 -11.39
N SER A 35 -7.39 -5.51 -10.33
CA SER A 35 -6.06 -5.10 -9.89
C SER A 35 -6.00 -4.99 -8.37
N ALA A 36 -4.78 -4.93 -7.86
CA ALA A 36 -4.53 -4.71 -6.43
C ALA A 36 -3.45 -3.64 -6.29
N CYS A 37 -3.50 -2.92 -5.18
CA CYS A 37 -2.45 -1.96 -4.84
C CYS A 37 -2.05 -2.17 -3.39
N TYR A 38 -0.74 -2.29 -3.17
CA TYR A 38 -0.17 -2.32 -1.83
C TYR A 38 0.29 -0.92 -1.45
N PHE A 39 -0.03 -0.52 -0.22
CA PHE A 39 0.36 0.77 0.34
C PHE A 39 1.14 0.57 1.63
N LYS A 40 2.19 1.36 1.79
CA LYS A 40 2.98 1.38 3.03
C LYS A 40 3.23 2.82 3.43
N GLU A 41 2.70 3.24 4.58
CA GLU A 41 2.99 4.55 5.13
C GLU A 41 4.10 4.45 6.16
N VAL A 42 5.07 5.36 6.05
CA VAL A 42 6.20 5.47 6.97
C VAL A 42 6.30 6.90 7.47
N ASN A 43 6.91 7.08 8.65
CA ASN A 43 7.26 8.41 9.13
C ASN A 43 8.59 8.88 8.54
N ALA A 44 9.05 10.06 8.95
CA ALA A 44 10.31 10.64 8.44
C ALA A 44 11.52 9.77 8.75
N ALA A 45 11.48 8.92 9.76
CA ALA A 45 12.54 7.98 10.12
C ALA A 45 12.43 6.64 9.40
N GLU A 46 11.52 6.49 8.41
CA GLU A 46 11.22 5.25 7.68
C GLU A 46 10.64 4.15 8.57
N THR A 47 10.09 4.49 9.73
CA THR A 47 9.37 3.53 10.56
C THR A 47 7.99 3.30 9.96
N THR A 48 7.62 2.04 9.77
CA THR A 48 6.32 1.68 9.21
C THR A 48 5.21 2.03 10.20
N LEU A 49 4.27 2.86 9.74
CA LEU A 49 3.09 3.23 10.52
C LEU A 49 1.89 2.39 10.13
N ARG A 50 1.78 2.05 8.84
CA ARG A 50 0.62 1.35 8.31
C ARG A 50 0.99 0.62 7.03
N PHE A 51 0.43 -0.57 6.84
CA PHE A 51 0.58 -1.34 5.61
C PHE A 51 -0.77 -1.99 5.29
N TRP A 52 -1.25 -1.80 4.05
CA TRP A 52 -2.55 -2.35 3.64
C TRP A 52 -2.56 -2.64 2.14
N GLN A 53 -3.58 -3.41 1.72
CA GLN A 53 -3.84 -3.75 0.34
C GLN A 53 -5.26 -3.31 -0.02
N GLU A 54 -5.42 -2.75 -1.20
CA GLU A 54 -6.73 -2.45 -1.78
C GLU A 54 -6.90 -3.26 -3.04
N ILE A 55 -8.11 -3.81 -3.25
CA ILE A 55 -8.44 -4.60 -4.43
C ILE A 55 -9.52 -3.86 -5.20
N TYR A 56 -9.29 -3.72 -6.50
CA TYR A 56 -10.16 -3.00 -7.42
C TYR A 56 -10.73 -3.95 -8.46
N ASP A 57 -12.00 -3.74 -8.85
CA ASP A 57 -12.65 -4.49 -9.91
C ASP A 57 -12.23 -3.96 -11.30
N ASP A 58 -12.80 -4.54 -12.36
CA ASP A 58 -12.50 -4.16 -13.75
C ASP A 58 -12.98 -2.75 -14.11
N MET A 59 -13.83 -2.15 -13.29
CA MET A 59 -14.29 -0.75 -13.44
C MET A 59 -13.44 0.22 -12.62
N GLY A 60 -12.40 -0.26 -11.94
CA GLY A 60 -11.55 0.55 -11.09
C GLY A 60 -12.14 0.90 -9.72
N ARG A 61 -13.24 0.24 -9.32
CA ARG A 61 -13.87 0.48 -8.03
C ARG A 61 -13.24 -0.40 -6.98
N ILE A 62 -13.04 0.17 -5.79
CA ILE A 62 -12.50 -0.60 -4.66
C ILE A 62 -13.56 -1.60 -4.17
N THR A 63 -13.16 -2.86 -4.02
CA THR A 63 -14.05 -3.94 -3.59
C THR A 63 -13.66 -4.51 -2.24
N GLU A 64 -12.38 -4.54 -1.90
CA GLU A 64 -11.89 -5.11 -0.65
C GLU A 64 -10.69 -4.31 -0.16
N ILE A 65 -10.53 -4.29 1.16
CA ILE A 65 -9.36 -3.72 1.83
C ILE A 65 -8.84 -4.76 2.81
N HIS A 66 -7.52 -4.98 2.83
CA HIS A 66 -6.86 -5.81 3.81
C HIS A 66 -5.81 -4.99 4.54
N GLU A 67 -6.12 -4.56 5.77
CA GLU A 67 -5.15 -3.90 6.63
C GLU A 67 -4.25 -4.96 7.26
N LYS A 68 -2.92 -4.84 7.07
CA LYS A 68 -1.96 -5.85 7.51
C LYS A 68 -1.12 -5.40 8.69
N TYR A 69 -0.97 -4.09 8.88
CA TYR A 69 -0.15 -3.53 9.96
C TYR A 69 -0.77 -2.19 10.39
N PRO A 70 -0.81 -1.83 11.67
CA PRO A 70 -0.21 -2.54 12.81
C PRO A 70 -0.95 -3.82 13.24
N VAL A 71 -2.19 -4.01 12.80
CA VAL A 71 -2.98 -5.21 13.13
C VAL A 71 -3.53 -5.79 11.84
N ASP A 72 -3.30 -7.08 11.59
CA ASP A 72 -3.87 -7.76 10.43
C ASP A 72 -5.36 -8.00 10.68
N LYS A 73 -6.22 -7.34 9.90
CA LYS A 73 -7.67 -7.40 10.02
C LYS A 73 -8.32 -8.31 8.98
N GLY A 74 -7.52 -8.98 8.14
CA GLY A 74 -8.03 -9.78 7.04
C GLY A 74 -8.67 -8.93 5.96
N HIS A 75 -9.18 -9.58 4.91
CA HIS A 75 -9.88 -8.89 3.83
C HIS A 75 -11.27 -8.48 4.28
N ARG A 76 -11.63 -7.23 4.04
CA ARG A 76 -12.97 -6.70 4.30
C ARG A 76 -13.54 -6.13 3.00
N LYS A 77 -14.77 -6.50 2.70
CA LYS A 77 -15.48 -5.96 1.54
C LYS A 77 -15.91 -4.52 1.82
N VAL A 78 -15.80 -3.72 0.80
CA VAL A 78 -16.20 -2.31 0.84
C VAL A 78 -17.65 -2.17 0.42
#